data_35f05745caadb5fd4987bd22bde9a369
#
_entry.id   35f05745caadb5fd4987bd22bde9a369
#
_cell.length_a   1.000
_cell.length_b   1.000
_cell.length_c   1.000
_cell.angle_alpha   90.00
_cell.angle_beta   90.00
_cell.angle_gamma   90.00
#
_symmetry.space_group_name_H-M   'P 1'
#
loop_
_entity.id
_entity.type
_entity.pdbx_description
1 polymer ?
#
loop_
_entity_poly.entity_id
_entity_poly.type
_entity_poly.pdbx_seq_one_letter_code
_entity_poly.pdbx_strand_id
1 'polypeptide(L)'
;MEKRILLTVAYDGSDYFGWQAQKNPEQPTVQETLQAACEALFGQPVECTGASRTDRGVHALGQRGTIWVDTSIPAEKIPFALNTYLPESIAVTAAEAVPEGFHPRYDVKDKLYRFRIYNAPHRNPLLRKYAEWVCRPLDAEAMHRAAQALVGRHDFAAFRAMGSAAKTTVRTIFEISVERREDAVQI
;
A
#
# COMPACT_ATOMS: atom_id res chain seq x y z
N MET A 1 -4.85 29.34 -3.73
CA MET A 1 -3.39 29.04 -3.87
C MET A 1 -3.21 27.54 -3.88
N GLU A 2 -2.54 27.03 -4.91
CA GLU A 2 -2.22 25.61 -5.00
C GLU A 2 -1.49 25.10 -3.76
N LYS A 3 -1.92 23.94 -3.28
CA LYS A 3 -1.37 23.29 -2.10
C LYS A 3 -0.96 21.86 -2.45
N ARG A 4 0.15 21.43 -1.90
CA ARG A 4 0.52 20.01 -1.92
C ARG A 4 -0.06 19.34 -0.69
N ILE A 5 -0.91 18.36 -0.91
CA ILE A 5 -1.59 17.60 0.16
C ILE A 5 -1.07 16.17 0.14
N LEU A 6 -0.64 15.68 1.29
CA LEU A 6 -0.26 14.30 1.52
C LEU A 6 -1.45 13.54 2.08
N LEU A 7 -1.90 12.55 1.35
CA LEU A 7 -3.00 11.67 1.71
C LEU A 7 -2.49 10.38 2.34
N THR A 8 -3.23 9.86 3.32
CA THR A 8 -3.11 8.49 3.81
C THR A 8 -4.31 7.71 3.30
N VAL A 9 -4.05 6.66 2.52
CA VAL A 9 -5.08 5.90 1.80
C VAL A 9 -5.08 4.45 2.25
N ALA A 10 -6.23 3.96 2.70
CA ALA A 10 -6.48 2.54 2.93
C ALA A 10 -7.30 1.97 1.78
N TYR A 11 -7.03 0.74 1.38
CA TYR A 11 -7.80 0.08 0.33
C TYR A 11 -7.78 -1.44 0.41
N ASP A 12 -8.90 -2.05 0.04
CA ASP A 12 -8.98 -3.46 -0.36
C ASP A 12 -8.56 -3.56 -1.83
N GLY A 13 -7.38 -4.11 -2.08
CA GLY A 13 -6.80 -4.21 -3.42
C GLY A 13 -7.35 -5.37 -4.27
N SER A 14 -8.29 -6.18 -3.74
CA SER A 14 -8.75 -7.42 -4.36
C SER A 14 -9.27 -7.24 -5.78
N ASP A 15 -9.94 -6.13 -6.04
CA ASP A 15 -10.60 -5.84 -7.32
C ASP A 15 -9.83 -4.78 -8.15
N TYR A 16 -8.56 -4.52 -7.78
CA TYR A 16 -7.68 -3.55 -8.43
C TYR A 16 -6.46 -4.19 -9.07
N PHE A 17 -6.03 -3.62 -10.19
CA PHE A 17 -4.79 -4.00 -10.89
C PHE A 17 -3.54 -3.35 -10.25
N GLY A 18 -3.53 -3.29 -8.92
CA GLY A 18 -2.49 -2.65 -8.11
C GLY A 18 -2.70 -1.14 -7.96
N TRP A 19 -1.66 -0.48 -7.43
CA TRP A 19 -1.71 0.96 -7.20
C TRP A 19 -1.60 1.79 -8.49
N GLN A 20 -0.55 1.53 -9.29
CA GLN A 20 -0.10 2.42 -10.36
C GLN A 20 -1.05 2.42 -11.56
N ALA A 21 -1.46 3.60 -12.02
CA ALA A 21 -2.18 3.81 -13.28
C ALA A 21 -1.43 3.17 -14.46
N GLN A 22 -2.16 2.48 -15.32
CA GLN A 22 -1.64 1.72 -16.45
C GLN A 22 -2.45 2.01 -17.72
N LYS A 23 -1.82 1.80 -18.87
CA LYS A 23 -2.53 1.87 -20.14
C LYS A 23 -3.40 0.62 -20.33
N ASN A 24 -4.72 0.82 -20.45
CA ASN A 24 -5.71 -0.25 -20.70
C ASN A 24 -5.61 -1.45 -19.72
N PRO A 25 -5.70 -1.23 -18.41
CA PRO A 25 -5.72 -2.33 -17.46
C PRO A 25 -7.04 -3.12 -17.61
N GLU A 26 -6.99 -4.43 -17.33
CA GLU A 26 -8.19 -5.29 -17.28
C GLU A 26 -9.16 -4.88 -16.17
N GLN A 27 -8.64 -4.26 -15.13
CA GLN A 27 -9.34 -3.76 -13.96
C GLN A 27 -8.81 -2.36 -13.61
N PRO A 28 -9.61 -1.51 -12.93
CA PRO A 28 -9.16 -0.19 -12.50
C PRO A 28 -7.95 -0.32 -11.56
N THR A 29 -7.17 0.74 -11.47
CA THR A 29 -6.10 0.86 -10.47
C THR A 29 -6.56 1.76 -9.33
N VAL A 30 -5.95 1.61 -8.15
CA VAL A 30 -6.27 2.45 -6.99
C VAL A 30 -5.95 3.92 -7.29
N GLN A 31 -4.85 4.19 -7.98
CA GLN A 31 -4.44 5.55 -8.34
C GLN A 31 -5.44 6.23 -9.26
N GLU A 32 -5.92 5.56 -10.32
CA GLU A 32 -6.93 6.10 -11.24
C GLU A 32 -8.25 6.39 -10.53
N THR A 33 -8.70 5.46 -9.69
CA THR A 33 -9.93 5.64 -8.89
C THR A 33 -9.81 6.83 -7.93
N LEU A 34 -8.67 6.97 -7.26
CA LEU A 34 -8.41 8.09 -6.36
C LEU A 34 -8.33 9.42 -7.13
N GLN A 35 -7.67 9.45 -8.30
CA GLN A 35 -7.61 10.64 -9.15
C GLN A 35 -8.98 11.09 -9.61
N ALA A 36 -9.80 10.17 -10.10
CA ALA A 36 -11.17 10.48 -10.54
C ALA A 36 -12.01 11.07 -9.39
N ALA A 37 -11.89 10.53 -8.17
CA ALA A 37 -12.56 11.09 -7.00
C ALA A 37 -12.04 12.49 -6.64
N CYS A 38 -10.73 12.74 -6.75
CA CYS A 38 -10.15 14.06 -6.55
C CYS A 38 -10.66 15.05 -7.60
N GLU A 39 -10.69 14.68 -8.88
CA GLU A 39 -11.19 15.52 -9.96
C GLU A 39 -12.67 15.89 -9.76
N ALA A 40 -13.49 14.93 -9.32
CA ALA A 40 -14.89 15.16 -9.01
C ALA A 40 -15.09 16.14 -7.82
N LEU A 41 -14.25 16.01 -6.78
CA LEU A 41 -14.32 16.87 -5.60
C LEU A 41 -13.82 18.31 -5.88
N PHE A 42 -12.69 18.43 -6.58
CA PHE A 42 -12.02 19.73 -6.74
C PHE A 42 -12.38 20.46 -8.04
N GLY A 43 -13.08 19.79 -8.99
CA GLY A 43 -13.49 20.36 -10.26
C GLY A 43 -12.33 20.71 -11.20
N GLN A 44 -11.16 20.07 -11.01
CA GLN A 44 -9.94 20.30 -11.79
C GLN A 44 -9.16 19.01 -11.97
N PRO A 45 -8.31 18.88 -13.01
CA PRO A 45 -7.40 17.75 -13.13
C PRO A 45 -6.47 17.65 -11.93
N VAL A 46 -6.29 16.44 -11.38
CA VAL A 46 -5.47 16.19 -10.20
C VAL A 46 -4.49 15.07 -10.46
N GLU A 47 -3.21 15.35 -10.35
CA GLU A 47 -2.18 14.31 -10.39
C GLU A 47 -1.96 13.73 -8.99
N CYS A 48 -2.02 12.40 -8.87
CA CYS A 48 -1.71 11.68 -7.65
C CYS A 48 -0.39 10.92 -7.78
N THR A 49 0.58 11.22 -6.91
CA THR A 49 1.87 10.53 -6.86
C THR A 49 1.96 9.67 -5.60
N GLY A 50 2.06 8.34 -5.75
CA GLY A 50 2.17 7.40 -4.62
C GLY A 50 3.60 7.21 -4.10
N ALA A 51 3.73 6.90 -2.80
CA ALA A 51 5.00 6.60 -2.14
C ALA A 51 5.59 5.27 -2.61
N SER A 52 4.75 4.28 -2.90
CA SER A 52 5.16 2.98 -3.44
C SER A 52 4.10 2.43 -4.38
N ARG A 53 4.52 1.44 -5.17
CA ARG A 53 3.60 0.62 -5.94
C ARG A 53 3.25 -0.59 -5.12
N THR A 54 1.99 -1.00 -5.17
CA THR A 54 1.53 -2.31 -4.75
C THR A 54 1.10 -3.08 -5.98
N ASP A 55 1.34 -4.38 -5.97
CA ASP A 55 0.95 -5.25 -7.06
C ASP A 55 -0.57 -5.55 -7.02
N ARG A 56 -1.08 -6.20 -8.07
CA ARG A 56 -2.48 -6.62 -8.17
C ARG A 56 -2.92 -7.40 -6.92
N GLY A 57 -4.05 -7.04 -6.34
CA GLY A 57 -4.64 -7.71 -5.20
C GLY A 57 -4.04 -7.35 -3.84
N VAL A 58 -2.96 -6.58 -3.80
CA VAL A 58 -2.34 -6.16 -2.53
C VAL A 58 -3.15 -5.03 -1.90
N HIS A 59 -3.44 -5.18 -0.60
CA HIS A 59 -4.15 -4.20 0.21
C HIS A 59 -3.19 -3.17 0.83
N ALA A 60 -3.72 -2.07 1.35
CA ALA A 60 -2.97 -1.15 2.20
C ALA A 60 -3.83 -0.61 3.32
N LEU A 61 -3.21 -0.37 4.48
CA LEU A 61 -3.82 0.34 5.60
C LEU A 61 -3.41 1.82 5.65
N GLY A 62 -2.33 2.19 4.96
CA GLY A 62 -1.78 3.54 5.05
C GLY A 62 -0.81 3.86 3.91
N GLN A 63 -1.22 3.61 2.65
CA GLN A 63 -0.46 4.07 1.49
C GLN A 63 -0.42 5.59 1.48
N ARG A 64 0.77 6.15 1.32
CA ARG A 64 0.97 7.60 1.23
C ARG A 64 0.98 8.04 -0.23
N GLY A 65 0.27 9.13 -0.54
CA GLY A 65 0.26 9.72 -1.87
C GLY A 65 0.07 11.23 -1.78
N THR A 66 0.67 11.99 -2.68
CA THR A 66 0.48 13.44 -2.76
C THR A 66 -0.40 13.82 -3.93
N ILE A 67 -1.20 14.87 -3.72
CA ILE A 67 -1.96 15.56 -4.76
C ILE A 67 -1.60 17.05 -4.76
N TRP A 68 -1.76 17.70 -5.93
CA TRP A 68 -1.70 19.14 -6.09
C TRP A 68 -3.09 19.67 -6.37
N VAL A 69 -3.57 20.62 -5.55
CA VAL A 69 -4.92 21.19 -5.70
C VAL A 69 -4.97 22.64 -5.28
N ASP A 70 -5.74 23.44 -6.01
CA ASP A 70 -6.19 24.76 -5.53
C ASP A 70 -7.53 24.56 -4.83
N THR A 71 -7.54 24.74 -3.51
CA THR A 71 -8.75 24.53 -2.71
C THR A 71 -8.76 25.37 -1.45
N SER A 72 -9.96 25.80 -1.06
CA SER A 72 -10.21 26.42 0.24
C SER A 72 -10.49 25.39 1.33
N ILE A 73 -10.72 24.12 0.98
CA ILE A 73 -10.98 23.06 1.97
C ILE A 73 -9.75 22.87 2.85
N PRO A 74 -9.88 22.96 4.19
CA PRO A 74 -8.80 22.63 5.11
C PRO A 74 -8.35 21.17 4.93
N ALA A 75 -7.03 20.91 5.02
CA ALA A 75 -6.47 19.59 4.74
C ALA A 75 -7.15 18.47 5.56
N GLU A 76 -7.40 18.72 6.84
CA GLU A 76 -8.05 17.78 7.77
C GLU A 76 -9.52 17.48 7.43
N LYS A 77 -10.15 18.27 6.58
CA LYS A 77 -11.53 18.07 6.09
C LYS A 77 -11.59 17.31 4.75
N ILE A 78 -10.48 17.28 4.01
CA ILE A 78 -10.40 16.60 2.72
C ILE A 78 -10.83 15.11 2.80
N PRO A 79 -10.41 14.30 3.81
CA PRO A 79 -10.83 12.91 3.89
C PRO A 79 -12.35 12.75 3.93
N PHE A 80 -13.06 13.56 4.68
CA PHE A 80 -14.52 13.50 4.79
C PHE A 80 -15.20 13.80 3.45
N ALA A 81 -14.75 14.84 2.75
CA ALA A 81 -15.29 15.22 1.46
C ALA A 81 -14.93 14.20 0.38
N LEU A 82 -13.65 13.75 0.34
CA LEU A 82 -13.17 12.86 -0.71
C LEU A 82 -13.79 11.46 -0.64
N ASN A 83 -14.02 10.96 0.57
CA ASN A 83 -14.64 9.64 0.77
C ASN A 83 -16.10 9.57 0.27
N THR A 84 -16.77 10.69 0.04
CA THR A 84 -18.11 10.68 -0.58
C THR A 84 -18.08 10.36 -2.08
N TYR A 85 -16.91 10.48 -2.73
CA TYR A 85 -16.69 10.18 -4.14
C TYR A 85 -15.96 8.85 -4.35
N LEU A 86 -15.45 8.22 -3.28
CA LEU A 86 -14.72 6.97 -3.34
C LEU A 86 -15.65 5.76 -3.16
N PRO A 87 -15.35 4.62 -3.82
CA PRO A 87 -16.04 3.37 -3.52
C PRO A 87 -15.65 2.86 -2.11
N GLU A 88 -16.47 2.00 -1.52
CA GLU A 88 -16.26 1.44 -0.17
C GLU A 88 -14.90 0.71 -0.01
N SER A 89 -14.33 0.25 -1.12
CA SER A 89 -13.03 -0.43 -1.14
C SER A 89 -11.81 0.50 -1.00
N ILE A 90 -11.99 1.82 -1.07
CA ILE A 90 -10.92 2.82 -0.89
C ILE A 90 -11.39 3.88 0.10
N ALA A 91 -10.54 4.21 1.06
CA ALA A 91 -10.79 5.31 1.99
C ALA A 91 -9.53 6.16 2.19
N VAL A 92 -9.70 7.49 2.16
CA VAL A 92 -8.70 8.42 2.65
C VAL A 92 -8.92 8.60 4.14
N THR A 93 -7.94 8.21 4.95
CA THR A 93 -8.04 8.22 6.42
C THR A 93 -7.43 9.47 7.05
N ALA A 94 -6.49 10.11 6.35
CA ALA A 94 -5.90 11.37 6.79
C ALA A 94 -5.41 12.19 5.58
N ALA A 95 -5.33 13.51 5.77
CA ALA A 95 -4.73 14.42 4.82
C ALA A 95 -4.02 15.56 5.57
N GLU A 96 -2.86 15.96 5.09
CA GLU A 96 -2.05 17.02 5.66
C GLU A 96 -1.39 17.85 4.56
N ALA A 97 -1.29 19.17 4.78
CA ALA A 97 -0.53 20.02 3.89
C ALA A 97 0.97 19.80 4.10
N VAL A 98 1.70 19.65 3.00
CA VAL A 98 3.15 19.44 3.02
C VAL A 98 3.86 20.50 2.19
N PRO A 99 5.16 20.76 2.45
CA PRO A 99 5.94 21.68 1.62
C PRO A 99 5.91 21.31 0.13
N GLU A 100 6.01 22.32 -0.73
CA GLU A 100 6.00 22.17 -2.19
C GLU A 100 7.03 21.12 -2.68
N GLY A 101 8.25 21.14 -2.12
CA GLY A 101 9.33 20.22 -2.46
C GLY A 101 9.17 18.79 -1.93
N PHE A 102 8.16 18.51 -1.10
CA PHE A 102 7.97 17.16 -0.54
C PHE A 102 7.67 16.13 -1.64
N HIS A 103 8.35 14.99 -1.61
CA HIS A 103 8.13 13.90 -2.55
C HIS A 103 7.81 12.58 -1.81
N PRO A 104 6.60 11.98 -1.99
CA PRO A 104 6.12 10.88 -1.17
C PRO A 104 6.99 9.62 -1.25
N ARG A 105 7.76 9.44 -2.35
CA ARG A 105 8.66 8.29 -2.51
C ARG A 105 10.02 8.48 -1.85
N TYR A 106 10.54 9.71 -1.83
CA TYR A 106 11.91 9.99 -1.38
C TYR A 106 11.97 10.45 0.07
N ASP A 107 10.91 11.12 0.55
CA ASP A 107 10.84 11.66 1.91
C ASP A 107 10.16 10.71 2.91
N VAL A 108 9.67 9.55 2.43
CA VAL A 108 9.19 8.45 3.29
C VAL A 108 10.38 7.81 4.02
N LYS A 109 10.29 7.70 5.35
CA LYS A 109 11.35 7.13 6.19
C LYS A 109 11.45 5.61 6.08
N ASP A 110 10.29 4.93 6.15
CA ASP A 110 10.19 3.48 6.13
C ASP A 110 8.88 3.00 5.50
N LYS A 111 8.74 1.70 5.34
CA LYS A 111 7.53 1.01 4.87
C LYS A 111 7.37 -0.26 5.67
N LEU A 112 6.17 -0.45 6.21
CA LEU A 112 5.79 -1.67 6.89
C LEU A 112 5.01 -2.57 5.91
N TYR A 113 5.49 -3.78 5.70
CA TYR A 113 4.78 -4.83 4.98
C TYR A 113 4.29 -5.88 5.96
N ARG A 114 3.08 -6.39 5.73
CA ARG A 114 2.49 -7.45 6.53
C ARG A 114 2.00 -8.56 5.62
N PHE A 115 2.52 -9.75 5.81
CA PHE A 115 2.04 -10.95 5.15
C PHE A 115 1.29 -11.81 6.16
N ARG A 116 0.11 -12.30 5.78
CA ARG A 116 -0.74 -13.13 6.64
C ARG A 116 -0.88 -14.52 6.05
N ILE A 117 -0.67 -15.53 6.87
CA ILE A 117 -0.90 -16.93 6.56
C ILE A 117 -2.00 -17.44 7.47
N TYR A 118 -3.06 -17.99 6.89
CA TYR A 118 -4.05 -18.77 7.61
C TYR A 118 -3.57 -20.23 7.63
N ASN A 119 -3.13 -20.71 8.81
CA ASN A 119 -2.48 -21.99 8.98
C ASN A 119 -3.40 -22.96 9.72
N ALA A 120 -4.29 -23.62 8.98
CA ALA A 120 -5.29 -24.54 9.51
C ALA A 120 -5.54 -25.68 8.52
N PRO A 121 -6.06 -26.86 8.98
CA PRO A 121 -6.34 -28.02 8.11
C PRO A 121 -7.31 -27.70 6.97
N HIS A 122 -8.27 -26.82 7.20
CA HIS A 122 -9.30 -26.44 6.24
C HIS A 122 -9.24 -24.96 5.87
N ARG A 123 -9.66 -24.63 4.64
CA ARG A 123 -9.77 -23.24 4.17
C ARG A 123 -10.82 -22.45 4.94
N ASN A 124 -10.58 -21.15 5.14
CA ASN A 124 -11.59 -20.20 5.60
C ASN A 124 -12.00 -19.31 4.41
N PRO A 125 -13.24 -19.44 3.88
CA PRO A 125 -13.70 -18.64 2.74
C PRO A 125 -13.69 -17.12 3.00
N LEU A 126 -13.85 -16.69 4.26
CA LEU A 126 -13.86 -15.28 4.63
C LEU A 126 -12.45 -14.65 4.60
N LEU A 127 -11.41 -15.48 4.73
CA LEU A 127 -10.03 -15.00 4.73
C LEU A 127 -9.35 -15.13 3.36
N ARG A 128 -10.02 -15.70 2.34
CA ARG A 128 -9.42 -16.02 1.04
C ARG A 128 -8.77 -14.84 0.29
N LYS A 129 -9.22 -13.61 0.58
CA LYS A 129 -8.69 -12.38 -0.01
C LYS A 129 -7.60 -11.72 0.86
N TYR A 130 -7.45 -12.15 2.13
CA TYR A 130 -6.67 -11.42 3.15
C TYR A 130 -5.54 -12.25 3.77
N ALA A 131 -5.49 -13.57 3.47
CA ALA A 131 -4.46 -14.45 3.98
C ALA A 131 -4.19 -15.60 3.01
N GLU A 132 -2.93 -16.00 2.89
CA GLU A 132 -2.54 -17.23 2.20
C GLU A 132 -2.90 -18.43 3.08
N TRP A 133 -3.56 -19.42 2.50
CA TRP A 133 -3.90 -20.64 3.22
C TRP A 133 -2.82 -21.71 3.09
N VAL A 134 -2.30 -22.16 4.23
CA VAL A 134 -1.34 -23.24 4.33
C VAL A 134 -1.87 -24.31 5.27
N CYS A 135 -2.15 -25.53 4.74
CA CYS A 135 -2.73 -26.62 5.52
C CYS A 135 -1.72 -27.37 6.38
N ARG A 136 -0.43 -27.35 6.02
CA ARG A 136 0.63 -28.02 6.80
C ARG A 136 1.02 -27.14 8.00
N PRO A 137 1.22 -27.75 9.19
CA PRO A 137 1.70 -26.99 10.34
C PRO A 137 3.01 -26.24 10.00
N LEU A 138 3.06 -24.95 10.38
CA LEU A 138 4.24 -24.12 10.24
C LEU A 138 4.89 -23.92 11.61
N ASP A 139 6.21 -23.96 11.66
CA ASP A 139 6.99 -23.58 12.84
C ASP A 139 7.32 -22.08 12.76
N ALA A 140 6.48 -21.26 13.39
CA ALA A 140 6.65 -19.79 13.38
C ALA A 140 7.94 -19.34 14.05
N GLU A 141 8.44 -20.08 15.06
CA GLU A 141 9.70 -19.75 15.71
C GLU A 141 10.90 -20.04 14.80
N ALA A 142 10.89 -21.18 14.10
CA ALA A 142 11.93 -21.48 13.11
C ALA A 142 11.89 -20.47 11.95
N MET A 143 10.70 -20.08 11.48
CA MET A 143 10.52 -19.03 10.48
C MET A 143 11.08 -17.69 10.98
N HIS A 144 10.78 -17.30 12.23
CA HIS A 144 11.31 -16.08 12.82
C HIS A 144 12.85 -16.10 12.89
N ARG A 145 13.44 -17.19 13.40
CA ARG A 145 14.91 -17.33 13.46
C ARG A 145 15.55 -17.22 12.07
N ALA A 146 14.97 -17.87 11.07
CA ALA A 146 15.47 -17.82 9.69
C ALA A 146 15.36 -16.40 9.09
N ALA A 147 14.26 -15.70 9.36
CA ALA A 147 14.01 -14.36 8.86
C ALA A 147 15.05 -13.32 9.40
N GLN A 148 15.64 -13.56 10.58
CA GLN A 148 16.64 -12.65 11.15
C GLN A 148 17.89 -12.50 10.26
N ALA A 149 18.19 -13.49 9.41
CA ALA A 149 19.27 -13.38 8.42
C ALA A 149 19.05 -12.28 7.37
N LEU A 150 17.81 -11.78 7.21
CA LEU A 150 17.44 -10.72 6.28
C LEU A 150 17.49 -9.33 6.90
N VAL A 151 17.62 -9.22 8.23
CA VAL A 151 17.73 -7.93 8.93
C VAL A 151 19.07 -7.29 8.60
N GLY A 152 19.05 -5.98 8.34
CA GLY A 152 20.23 -5.22 7.95
C GLY A 152 20.21 -4.83 6.50
N ARG A 153 21.37 -4.42 5.98
CA ARG A 153 21.54 -3.96 4.60
C ARG A 153 22.10 -5.08 3.73
N HIS A 154 21.28 -5.56 2.80
CA HIS A 154 21.63 -6.67 1.92
C HIS A 154 21.32 -6.35 0.45
N ASP A 155 21.96 -7.06 -0.46
CA ASP A 155 21.61 -7.09 -1.88
C ASP A 155 20.55 -8.18 -2.11
N PHE A 156 19.33 -7.76 -2.41
CA PHE A 156 18.20 -8.63 -2.69
C PHE A 156 18.05 -8.94 -4.20
N ALA A 157 19.14 -8.99 -4.95
CA ALA A 157 19.11 -9.27 -6.40
C ALA A 157 18.39 -10.60 -6.71
N ALA A 158 18.55 -11.63 -5.86
CA ALA A 158 17.88 -12.93 -6.01
C ALA A 158 16.35 -12.87 -5.90
N PHE A 159 15.81 -11.82 -5.27
CA PHE A 159 14.35 -11.59 -5.12
C PHE A 159 13.78 -10.65 -6.18
N ARG A 160 14.61 -10.18 -7.10
CA ARG A 160 14.20 -9.23 -8.14
C ARG A 160 13.46 -9.93 -9.26
N ALA A 161 12.26 -9.44 -9.60
CA ALA A 161 11.56 -9.90 -10.80
C ALA A 161 12.32 -9.45 -12.07
N MET A 162 12.33 -10.31 -13.10
CA MET A 162 12.86 -9.97 -14.42
C MET A 162 12.10 -8.76 -14.99
N GLY A 163 12.82 -7.83 -15.63
CA GLY A 163 12.22 -6.60 -16.18
C GLY A 163 11.95 -5.49 -15.17
N SER A 164 12.33 -5.65 -13.89
CA SER A 164 12.19 -4.61 -12.89
C SER A 164 13.00 -3.36 -13.26
N ALA A 165 12.37 -2.17 -13.24
CA ALA A 165 13.00 -0.88 -13.47
C ALA A 165 13.81 -0.34 -12.27
N ALA A 166 13.97 -1.12 -11.21
CA ALA A 166 14.72 -0.70 -10.02
C ALA A 166 16.20 -0.50 -10.35
N LYS A 167 16.74 0.68 -10.03
CA LYS A 167 18.16 1.03 -10.29
C LYS A 167 19.13 0.26 -9.38
N THR A 168 18.70 -0.17 -8.22
CA THR A 168 19.49 -0.93 -7.23
C THR A 168 18.64 -1.97 -6.55
N THR A 169 19.24 -3.09 -6.18
CA THR A 169 18.64 -4.20 -5.42
C THR A 169 19.00 -4.18 -3.95
N VAL A 170 19.90 -3.28 -3.55
CA VAL A 170 20.28 -3.12 -2.13
C VAL A 170 19.15 -2.46 -1.36
N ARG A 171 18.74 -3.11 -0.26
CA ARG A 171 17.70 -2.62 0.67
C ARG A 171 18.16 -2.82 2.10
N THR A 172 17.56 -2.04 3.00
CA THR A 172 17.75 -2.21 4.45
C THR A 172 16.43 -2.67 5.04
N ILE A 173 16.44 -3.82 5.70
CA ILE A 173 15.34 -4.29 6.54
C ILE A 173 15.70 -3.90 7.96
N PHE A 174 14.89 -3.04 8.57
CA PHE A 174 15.12 -2.57 9.93
C PHE A 174 14.69 -3.61 10.95
N GLU A 175 13.59 -4.28 10.67
CA GLU A 175 12.99 -5.28 11.54
C GLU A 175 12.20 -6.27 10.70
N ILE A 176 12.19 -7.54 11.13
CA ILE A 176 11.29 -8.57 10.63
C ILE A 176 10.87 -9.45 11.80
N SER A 177 9.57 -9.64 11.98
CA SER A 177 9.02 -10.54 12.98
C SER A 177 8.13 -11.58 12.34
N VAL A 178 8.09 -12.78 12.91
CA VAL A 178 7.11 -13.81 12.57
C VAL A 178 6.44 -14.23 13.86
N GLU A 179 5.13 -14.05 13.91
CA GLU A 179 4.33 -14.36 15.10
C GLU A 179 3.18 -15.29 14.76
N ARG A 180 2.94 -16.27 15.63
CA ARG A 180 1.74 -17.08 15.59
C ARG A 180 0.69 -16.48 16.53
N ARG A 181 -0.53 -16.31 16.01
CA ARG A 181 -1.72 -15.93 16.78
C ARG A 181 -2.85 -16.86 16.37
N GLU A 182 -3.16 -17.85 17.23
CA GLU A 182 -4.14 -18.89 16.90
C GLU A 182 -3.80 -19.59 15.57
N ASP A 183 -4.76 -19.60 14.64
CA ASP A 183 -4.61 -20.17 13.30
C ASP A 183 -3.92 -19.23 12.29
N ALA A 184 -3.41 -18.10 12.72
CA ALA A 184 -2.70 -17.14 11.86
C ALA A 184 -1.21 -17.10 12.15
N VAL A 185 -0.39 -17.05 11.10
CA VAL A 185 1.02 -16.65 11.15
C VAL A 185 1.14 -15.33 10.43
N GLN A 186 1.69 -14.33 11.10
CA GLN A 186 1.89 -13.00 10.56
C GLN A 186 3.39 -12.70 10.48
N ILE A 187 3.78 -12.18 9.33
CA ILE A 187 5.14 -11.72 9.04
C ILE A 187 5.10 -10.21 8.80
#